data_9f291820f20585a122de586b2bdafa82
#
_entry.id   9f291820f20585a122de586b2bdafa82
#
_cell.length_a   1.000
_cell.length_b   1.000
_cell.length_c   1.000
_cell.angle_alpha   90.00
_cell.angle_beta   90.00
_cell.angle_gamma   90.00
#
_symmetry.space_group_name_H-M   'P 1'
#
loop_
_entity.id
_entity.type
_entity.pdbx_description
1 polymer ?
#
loop_
_entity_poly.entity_id
_entity_poly.type
_entity_poly.pdbx_seq_one_letter_code
_entity_poly.pdbx_strand_id
1 'polypeptide(L)'
;NKVKKIIAGSMLLSVVVGSTALAAYPNMYGKNYTKTKPGDICSMTAEGNQESAKTKIKNTANSKRYYSVYVDRRHNNGKIIEKDSKENVVGSGNWLIALVSRYRSTADRQHYHKALSWNCSMKPSGAGYTNFLDDKFEYTVSQNK
;
A
#
# COMPACT_ATOMS: atom_id res chain seq x y z
N ASN A 1 -8.27 -41.55 -14.60
CA ASN A 1 -6.93 -41.36 -14.09
C ASN A 1 -6.20 -40.11 -14.62
N LYS A 2 -6.45 -39.65 -15.85
CA LYS A 2 -5.90 -38.39 -16.36
C LYS A 2 -6.42 -37.16 -15.59
N VAL A 3 -7.68 -37.18 -15.16
CA VAL A 3 -8.31 -36.10 -14.38
C VAL A 3 -7.68 -35.95 -13.00
N LYS A 4 -7.36 -37.06 -12.31
CA LYS A 4 -6.69 -37.04 -11.01
C LYS A 4 -5.27 -36.44 -11.08
N LYS A 5 -4.52 -36.73 -12.13
CA LYS A 5 -3.18 -36.17 -12.35
C LYS A 5 -3.22 -34.67 -12.63
N ILE A 6 -4.22 -34.18 -13.36
CA ILE A 6 -4.40 -32.77 -13.67
C ILE A 6 -4.75 -31.98 -12.39
N ILE A 7 -5.62 -32.51 -11.53
CA ILE A 7 -6.00 -31.88 -10.26
C ILE A 7 -4.80 -31.78 -9.32
N ALA A 8 -3.98 -32.82 -9.20
CA ALA A 8 -2.77 -32.78 -8.39
C ALA A 8 -1.74 -31.79 -8.90
N GLY A 9 -1.57 -31.68 -10.22
CA GLY A 9 -0.70 -30.71 -10.86
C GLY A 9 -1.15 -29.26 -10.65
N SER A 10 -2.45 -28.99 -10.71
CA SER A 10 -3.03 -27.66 -10.47
C SER A 10 -2.88 -27.22 -9.01
N MET A 11 -3.07 -28.12 -8.05
CA MET A 11 -2.86 -27.83 -6.62
C MET A 11 -1.40 -27.53 -6.31
N LEU A 12 -0.45 -28.27 -6.83
CA LEU A 12 0.99 -28.02 -6.70
C LEU A 12 1.38 -26.67 -7.28
N LEU A 13 0.86 -26.31 -8.45
CA LEU A 13 1.12 -25.02 -9.09
C LEU A 13 0.61 -23.85 -8.24
N SER A 14 -0.57 -23.98 -7.64
CA SER A 14 -1.15 -22.95 -6.77
C SER A 14 -0.34 -22.72 -5.51
N VAL A 15 0.19 -23.76 -4.89
CA VAL A 15 1.06 -23.67 -3.70
C VAL A 15 2.38 -23.01 -4.03
N VAL A 16 3.01 -23.36 -5.16
CA VAL A 16 4.28 -22.74 -5.61
C VAL A 16 4.09 -21.26 -5.93
N VAL A 17 3.02 -20.88 -6.62
CA VAL A 17 2.71 -19.47 -6.91
C VAL A 17 2.43 -18.69 -5.63
N GLY A 18 1.70 -19.26 -4.66
CA GLY A 18 1.43 -18.64 -3.37
C GLY A 18 2.71 -18.39 -2.55
N SER A 19 3.62 -19.35 -2.49
CA SER A 19 4.89 -19.20 -1.77
C SER A 19 5.84 -18.20 -2.45
N THR A 20 5.85 -18.13 -3.77
CA THR A 20 6.66 -17.17 -4.53
C THR A 20 6.12 -15.74 -4.34
N ALA A 21 4.80 -15.54 -4.28
CA ALA A 21 4.19 -14.23 -4.03
C ALA A 21 4.52 -13.71 -2.62
N LEU A 22 4.55 -14.57 -1.60
CA LEU A 22 4.92 -14.21 -0.22
C LEU A 22 6.39 -13.81 -0.09
N ALA A 23 7.28 -14.34 -0.92
CA ALA A 23 8.70 -14.01 -0.95
C ALA A 23 9.00 -12.70 -1.71
N ALA A 24 8.02 -12.09 -2.39
CA ALA A 24 8.23 -10.92 -3.26
C ALA A 24 8.36 -9.59 -2.50
N TYR A 25 8.00 -9.54 -1.22
CA TYR A 25 8.04 -8.30 -0.45
C TYR A 25 9.36 -8.20 0.34
N PRO A 26 10.04 -7.04 0.26
CA PRO A 26 11.27 -6.87 1.04
C PRO A 26 10.97 -6.93 2.55
N ASN A 27 11.82 -7.67 3.28
CA ASN A 27 11.74 -7.70 4.74
C ASN A 27 12.51 -6.51 5.32
N MET A 28 11.82 -5.69 6.07
CA MET A 28 12.34 -4.45 6.67
C MET A 28 12.49 -4.54 8.20
N TYR A 29 12.57 -5.75 8.75
CA TYR A 29 12.75 -5.92 10.20
C TYR A 29 13.95 -5.13 10.74
N GLY A 30 13.71 -4.36 11.81
CA GLY A 30 14.74 -3.53 12.41
C GLY A 30 15.21 -2.34 11.56
N LYS A 31 14.55 -2.08 10.43
CA LYS A 31 14.90 -1.01 9.49
C LYS A 31 13.73 -0.07 9.28
N ASN A 32 14.03 1.13 8.86
CA ASN A 32 13.04 2.07 8.33
C ASN A 32 12.87 1.82 6.82
N TYR A 33 11.64 1.83 6.39
CA TYR A 33 11.28 1.77 4.99
C TYR A 33 10.83 3.15 4.52
N THR A 34 11.35 3.58 3.38
CA THR A 34 10.89 4.78 2.71
C THR A 34 10.94 4.54 1.21
N LYS A 35 9.83 4.76 0.54
CA LYS A 35 9.74 4.69 -0.91
C LYS A 35 8.88 5.83 -1.42
N THR A 36 9.41 6.58 -2.36
CA THR A 36 8.71 7.72 -2.97
C THR A 36 8.47 7.44 -4.44
N LYS A 37 7.27 7.79 -4.91
CA LYS A 37 6.92 7.80 -6.32
C LYS A 37 6.41 9.17 -6.71
N PRO A 38 7.09 9.86 -7.62
CA PRO A 38 6.59 11.12 -8.19
C PRO A 38 5.49 10.85 -9.22
N GLY A 39 4.58 11.79 -9.33
CA GLY A 39 3.60 11.90 -10.41
C GLY A 39 3.54 13.34 -10.90
N ASP A 40 2.77 13.61 -11.94
CA ASP A 40 2.73 14.92 -12.61
C ASP A 40 2.21 16.04 -11.69
N ILE A 41 1.28 15.73 -10.82
CA ILE A 41 0.63 16.68 -9.92
C ILE A 41 0.79 16.33 -8.44
N CYS A 42 1.52 15.28 -8.15
CA CYS A 42 1.70 14.83 -6.77
C CYS A 42 2.97 14.01 -6.59
N SER A 43 3.32 13.77 -5.34
CA SER A 43 4.35 12.83 -4.93
C SER A 43 3.81 11.96 -3.81
N MET A 44 3.79 10.64 -4.00
CA MET A 44 3.40 9.67 -2.98
C MET A 44 4.63 9.17 -2.24
N THR A 45 4.55 9.09 -0.92
CA THR A 45 5.60 8.48 -0.09
C THR A 45 4.99 7.46 0.86
N ALA A 46 5.52 6.25 0.81
CA ALA A 46 5.25 5.20 1.79
C ALA A 46 6.42 5.12 2.77
N GLU A 47 6.13 5.24 4.04
CA GLU A 47 7.11 5.16 5.12
C GLU A 47 6.66 4.13 6.15
N GLY A 48 7.60 3.53 6.83
CA GLY A 48 7.27 2.73 7.98
C GLY A 48 8.41 1.90 8.53
N ASN A 49 8.13 1.29 9.65
CA ASN A 49 8.98 0.34 10.34
C ASN A 49 8.09 -0.72 11.01
N GLN A 50 8.66 -1.49 11.94
CA GLN A 50 7.89 -2.51 12.66
C GLN A 50 6.80 -1.93 13.58
N GLU A 51 6.86 -0.66 13.92
CA GLU A 51 5.94 -0.04 14.88
C GLU A 51 4.83 0.79 14.21
N SER A 52 5.14 1.44 13.13
CA SER A 52 4.20 2.32 12.44
C SER A 52 4.38 2.31 10.94
N ALA A 53 3.36 2.69 10.22
CA ALA A 53 3.41 2.89 8.78
C ALA A 53 2.57 4.11 8.39
N LYS A 54 3.06 4.88 7.42
CA LYS A 54 2.40 6.07 6.87
C LYS A 54 2.33 5.99 5.37
N THR A 55 1.21 6.43 4.80
CA THR A 55 1.14 6.81 3.39
C THR A 55 0.90 8.31 3.32
N LYS A 56 1.76 9.00 2.60
CA LYS A 56 1.69 10.45 2.42
C LYS A 56 1.57 10.78 0.94
N ILE A 57 0.77 11.78 0.62
CA ILE A 57 0.74 12.35 -0.71
C ILE A 57 0.90 13.87 -0.60
N LYS A 58 1.81 14.42 -1.37
CA LYS A 58 2.04 15.87 -1.48
C LYS A 58 1.41 16.39 -2.75
N ASN A 59 0.68 17.48 -2.64
CA ASN A 59 0.23 18.21 -3.80
C ASN A 59 1.40 19.05 -4.36
N THR A 60 1.90 18.68 -5.52
CA THR A 60 2.95 19.42 -6.24
C THR A 60 2.39 20.29 -7.39
N ALA A 61 1.08 20.25 -7.60
CA ALA A 61 0.42 21.13 -8.57
C ALA A 61 0.26 22.56 -8.04
N ASN A 62 0.01 23.50 -8.94
CA ASN A 62 -0.18 24.91 -8.60
C ASN A 62 -1.59 25.25 -8.09
N SER A 63 -2.46 24.27 -7.99
CA SER A 63 -3.85 24.44 -7.56
C SER A 63 -4.28 23.32 -6.62
N LYS A 64 -5.41 23.52 -5.96
CA LYS A 64 -6.02 22.48 -5.11
C LYS A 64 -6.35 21.25 -5.94
N ARG A 65 -6.09 20.07 -5.37
CA ARG A 65 -6.40 18.77 -5.98
C ARG A 65 -7.01 17.85 -4.96
N TYR A 66 -7.81 16.94 -5.44
CA TYR A 66 -8.39 15.88 -4.62
C TYR A 66 -7.46 14.68 -4.55
N TYR A 67 -7.20 14.20 -3.34
CA TYR A 67 -6.37 13.03 -3.08
C TYR A 67 -7.01 12.06 -2.10
N SER A 68 -6.59 10.81 -2.20
CA SER A 68 -6.89 9.75 -1.25
C SER A 68 -5.62 9.02 -0.87
N VAL A 69 -5.46 8.71 0.40
CA VAL A 69 -4.37 7.89 0.94
C VAL A 69 -4.93 6.78 1.80
N TYR A 70 -4.24 5.65 1.76
CA TYR A 70 -4.58 4.46 2.52
C TYR A 70 -3.32 3.78 3.02
N VAL A 71 -3.36 3.27 4.23
CA VAL A 71 -2.33 2.40 4.79
C VAL A 71 -3.00 1.33 5.64
N ASP A 72 -2.47 0.11 5.59
CA ASP A 72 -2.87 -0.94 6.52
C ASP A 72 -1.67 -1.72 7.03
N ARG A 73 -1.90 -2.40 8.15
CA ARG A 73 -1.01 -3.38 8.73
C ARG A 73 -1.71 -4.74 8.71
N ARG A 74 -1.00 -5.76 8.26
CA ARG A 74 -1.52 -7.11 8.11
C ARG A 74 -0.65 -8.14 8.84
N HIS A 75 -1.27 -9.23 9.24
CA HIS A 75 -0.52 -10.46 9.51
C HIS A 75 0.08 -11.01 8.22
N ASN A 76 1.07 -11.87 8.33
CA ASN A 76 1.70 -12.53 7.17
C ASN A 76 0.72 -13.33 6.29
N ASN A 77 -0.42 -13.72 6.83
CA ASN A 77 -1.51 -14.36 6.08
C ASN A 77 -2.44 -13.39 5.35
N GLY A 78 -2.13 -12.09 5.37
CA GLY A 78 -2.89 -11.04 4.69
C GLY A 78 -4.07 -10.46 5.49
N LYS A 79 -4.37 -10.99 6.69
CA LYS A 79 -5.46 -10.45 7.52
C LYS A 79 -5.12 -9.05 8.04
N ILE A 80 -5.99 -8.08 7.77
CA ILE A 80 -5.82 -6.70 8.21
C ILE A 80 -5.98 -6.61 9.74
N ILE A 81 -4.99 -6.03 10.40
CA ILE A 81 -4.97 -5.77 11.84
C ILE A 81 -5.46 -4.36 12.14
N GLU A 82 -5.00 -3.39 11.36
CA GLU A 82 -5.27 -1.98 11.52
C GLU A 82 -5.21 -1.29 10.17
N LYS A 83 -6.06 -0.32 9.94
CA LYS A 83 -6.06 0.48 8.71
C LYS A 83 -6.42 1.94 8.99
N ASP A 84 -5.94 2.83 8.16
CA ASP A 84 -6.33 4.24 8.12
C ASP A 84 -6.48 4.69 6.67
N SER A 85 -7.47 5.50 6.40
CA SER A 85 -7.67 6.11 5.10
C SER A 85 -8.16 7.54 5.24
N LYS A 86 -7.71 8.41 4.35
CA LYS A 86 -8.13 9.80 4.30
C LYS A 86 -8.33 10.25 2.88
N GLU A 87 -9.34 11.08 2.69
CA GLU A 87 -9.63 11.72 1.42
C GLU A 87 -9.86 13.20 1.67
N ASN A 88 -9.28 14.05 0.87
CA ASN A 88 -9.50 15.49 0.99
C ASN A 88 -9.03 16.24 -0.24
N VAL A 89 -9.52 17.47 -0.36
CA VAL A 89 -8.94 18.50 -1.22
C VAL A 89 -7.72 19.07 -0.53
N VAL A 90 -6.58 19.04 -1.20
CA VAL A 90 -5.28 19.44 -0.65
C VAL A 90 -4.76 20.65 -1.44
N GLY A 91 -4.39 21.71 -0.72
CA GLY A 91 -3.79 22.89 -1.31
C GLY A 91 -2.38 22.62 -1.84
N SER A 92 -1.92 23.46 -2.77
CA SER A 92 -0.57 23.38 -3.33
C SER A 92 0.50 23.35 -2.21
N GLY A 93 1.45 22.44 -2.32
CA GLY A 93 2.53 22.26 -1.35
C GLY A 93 2.16 21.50 -0.08
N ASN A 94 0.88 21.22 0.17
CA ASN A 94 0.41 20.54 1.37
C ASN A 94 0.37 19.02 1.22
N TRP A 95 0.21 18.33 2.33
CA TRP A 95 0.19 16.89 2.45
C TRP A 95 -1.16 16.36 2.90
N LEU A 96 -1.48 15.15 2.47
CA LEU A 96 -2.51 14.29 3.07
C LEU A 96 -1.82 13.03 3.59
N ILE A 97 -2.11 12.63 4.83
CA ILE A 97 -1.37 11.56 5.52
C ILE A 97 -2.34 10.59 6.16
N ALA A 98 -2.17 9.31 5.87
CA ALA A 98 -2.77 8.20 6.60
C ALA A 98 -1.70 7.49 7.44
N LEU A 99 -2.04 7.08 8.65
CA LEU A 99 -1.10 6.52 9.62
C LEU A 99 -1.72 5.37 10.39
N VAL A 100 -1.00 4.26 10.47
CA VAL A 100 -1.22 3.20 11.46
C VAL A 100 -0.04 3.18 12.42
N SER A 101 -0.30 3.41 13.70
CA SER A 101 0.74 3.65 14.70
C SER A 101 0.74 2.66 15.85
N ARG A 102 -0.25 1.81 15.93
CA ARG A 102 -0.32 0.85 17.00
C ARG A 102 0.60 -0.33 16.73
N TYR A 103 1.65 -0.34 17.48
CA TYR A 103 2.50 -1.48 17.61
C TYR A 103 2.08 -2.38 18.77
N ARG A 104 2.02 -3.65 18.55
CA ARG A 104 2.17 -4.64 19.62
C ARG A 104 2.83 -5.89 19.06
N SER A 105 3.84 -6.30 19.76
CA SER A 105 4.68 -7.47 19.57
C SER A 105 4.17 -8.49 18.57
N THR A 106 5.02 -8.92 17.81
CA THR A 106 5.12 -10.15 17.10
C THR A 106 5.30 -10.03 15.61
N ALA A 107 5.98 -10.92 15.27
CA ALA A 107 6.26 -11.70 14.10
C ALA A 107 5.45 -11.24 12.91
N ASP A 108 6.01 -11.26 11.79
CA ASP A 108 5.41 -11.24 10.47
C ASP A 108 4.25 -10.27 10.27
N ARG A 109 4.59 -9.04 9.95
CA ARG A 109 3.62 -8.03 9.54
C ARG A 109 3.87 -7.62 8.12
N GLN A 110 2.78 -7.42 7.42
CA GLN A 110 2.79 -6.79 6.12
C GLN A 110 2.22 -5.39 6.25
N HIS A 111 2.82 -4.44 5.55
CA HIS A 111 2.26 -3.11 5.38
C HIS A 111 1.88 -2.91 3.91
N TYR A 112 0.72 -2.35 3.70
CA TYR A 112 0.21 -1.98 2.41
C TYR A 112 -0.10 -0.48 2.38
N HIS A 113 0.37 0.19 1.34
CA HIS A 113 0.20 1.62 1.14
C HIS A 113 -0.43 1.87 -0.22
N LYS A 114 -1.41 2.75 -0.25
CA LYS A 114 -2.04 3.19 -1.49
C LYS A 114 -2.30 4.68 -1.46
N ALA A 115 -2.07 5.36 -2.57
CA ALA A 115 -2.48 6.74 -2.75
C ALA A 115 -3.03 6.95 -4.15
N LEU A 116 -4.06 7.76 -4.24
CA LEU A 116 -4.71 8.17 -5.48
C LEU A 116 -4.70 9.69 -5.57
N SER A 117 -4.44 10.20 -6.75
CA SER A 117 -4.60 11.61 -7.04
C SER A 117 -5.47 11.81 -8.28
N TRP A 118 -6.29 12.83 -8.26
CA TRP A 118 -7.15 13.20 -9.37
C TRP A 118 -6.82 14.60 -9.87
N ASN A 119 -6.95 14.77 -11.17
CA ASN A 119 -6.77 16.08 -11.78
C ASN A 119 -8.05 16.95 -11.65
N CYS A 120 -8.57 17.04 -10.44
CA CYS A 120 -9.75 17.82 -10.11
C CYS A 120 -9.65 18.34 -8.67
N SER A 121 -10.38 19.42 -8.39
CA SER A 121 -10.40 20.06 -7.07
C SER A 121 -11.48 19.51 -6.13
N MET A 122 -12.28 18.57 -6.59
CA MET A 122 -13.38 17.99 -5.82
C MET A 122 -13.36 16.47 -5.94
N LYS A 123 -14.04 15.79 -5.02
CA LYS A 123 -14.19 14.34 -5.10
C LYS A 123 -14.84 13.96 -6.42
N PRO A 124 -14.23 13.05 -7.21
CA PRO A 124 -14.85 12.59 -8.44
C PRO A 124 -16.15 11.86 -8.16
N SER A 125 -17.18 12.16 -8.92
CA SER A 125 -18.44 11.45 -8.92
C SER A 125 -18.57 10.62 -10.21
N GLY A 126 -18.59 9.29 -10.09
CA GLY A 126 -18.73 8.42 -11.25
C GLY A 126 -17.51 8.34 -12.17
N ALA A 127 -17.72 7.97 -13.42
CA ALA A 127 -16.69 7.76 -14.43
C ALA A 127 -16.40 9.07 -15.19
N GLY A 128 -15.73 10.01 -14.60
CA GLY A 128 -15.49 11.29 -15.26
C GLY A 128 -14.14 11.93 -14.97
N TYR A 129 -13.33 11.30 -14.17
CA TYR A 129 -12.00 11.83 -13.86
C TYR A 129 -10.95 11.25 -14.79
N THR A 130 -10.15 12.14 -15.32
CA THR A 130 -8.98 11.81 -16.12
C THR A 130 -7.73 12.16 -15.31
N ASN A 131 -6.63 11.52 -15.59
CA ASN A 131 -5.34 11.78 -14.96
C ASN A 131 -5.36 11.57 -13.43
N PHE A 132 -5.24 10.35 -13.00
CA PHE A 132 -5.01 9.99 -11.61
C PHE A 132 -3.71 9.20 -11.47
N LEU A 133 -3.10 9.33 -10.31
CA LEU A 133 -2.05 8.43 -9.86
C LEU A 133 -2.68 7.37 -8.96
N ASP A 134 -2.65 6.13 -9.40
CA ASP A 134 -2.98 4.98 -8.57
C ASP A 134 -1.69 4.19 -8.37
N ASP A 135 -1.15 4.23 -7.16
CA ASP A 135 0.07 3.54 -6.83
C ASP A 135 -0.03 2.85 -5.49
N LYS A 136 0.72 1.76 -5.38
CA LYS A 136 0.78 0.98 -4.15
C LYS A 136 2.21 0.50 -3.88
N PHE A 137 2.53 0.39 -2.61
CA PHE A 137 3.75 -0.22 -2.11
C PHE A 137 3.43 -1.24 -1.04
N GLU A 138 4.20 -2.32 -1.03
CA GLU A 138 4.05 -3.38 -0.04
C GLU A 138 5.43 -3.80 0.48
N TYR A 139 5.52 -4.10 1.77
CA TYR A 139 6.69 -4.69 2.40
C TYR A 139 6.28 -5.50 3.63
N THR A 140 7.16 -6.38 4.05
CA THR A 140 6.97 -7.17 5.27
C THR A 140 7.93 -6.71 6.36
N VAL A 141 7.52 -6.91 7.60
CA VAL A 141 8.34 -6.73 8.78
C VAL A 141 8.30 -8.03 9.56
N SER A 142 9.21 -8.93 9.27
CA SER A 142 9.28 -10.24 9.91
C SER A 142 10.45 -10.32 10.88
N GLN A 143 10.21 -10.87 12.06
CA GLN A 143 11.24 -11.17 13.05
C GLN A 143 11.93 -12.50 12.78
N ASN A 144 11.30 -13.35 12.01
CA ASN A 144 11.85 -14.64 11.66
C ASN A 144 12.66 -14.52 10.36
N LYS A 145 13.92 -14.88 10.47
CA LYS A 145 14.81 -15.04 9.30
C LYS A 145 14.61 -16.41 8.69
#